data_1105e7790554c0e9e0b75c62c88966b1
#
_entry.id   1105e7790554c0e9e0b75c62c88966b1
#
_cell.length_a   1.000
_cell.length_b   1.000
_cell.length_c   1.000
_cell.angle_alpha   90.00
_cell.angle_beta   90.00
_cell.angle_gamma   90.00
#
_symmetry.space_group_name_H-M   'P 1'
#
loop_
_entity.id
_entity.type
_entity.pdbx_description
1 polymer ?
#
loop_
_entity_poly.entity_id
_entity_poly.type
_entity_poly.pdbx_seq_one_letter_code
_entity_poly.pdbx_strand_id
1 'polypeptide(L)'
;ETSDLILRTLDAGAHQHRAYAGEPLPTFETVARACQALGLHANVEIKPAQGFEQITGETVARQILALWGSAQLPLVSSFSEESLVAARRVAPQLPLGYLCVRPPEDWMRRMDALAAYSLHCAARKLDDSVIATAQAAGIPVLCFTVNDRQDAEALLARGVTAVFSDRIDSLRGL
;
A
#
# COMPACT_ATOMS: atom_id res chain seq x y z
N GLU A 1 -23.66 -2.10 5.91
CA GLU A 1 -23.07 -0.97 5.16
C GLU A 1 -23.29 0.33 5.92
N THR A 2 -22.26 1.15 6.04
CA THR A 2 -22.36 2.47 6.68
C THR A 2 -22.46 3.52 5.57
N SER A 3 -23.46 4.39 5.64
CA SER A 3 -23.64 5.44 4.63
C SER A 3 -22.55 6.52 4.73
N ASP A 4 -22.22 7.17 3.60
CA ASP A 4 -21.26 8.27 3.54
C ASP A 4 -21.64 9.43 4.51
N LEU A 5 -22.94 9.69 4.68
CA LEU A 5 -23.43 10.69 5.64
C LEU A 5 -23.01 10.37 7.08
N ILE A 6 -23.08 9.10 7.48
CA ILE A 6 -22.64 8.67 8.82
C ILE A 6 -21.12 8.76 8.92
N LEU A 7 -20.39 8.30 7.91
CA LEU A 7 -18.92 8.35 7.91
C LEU A 7 -18.38 9.77 8.10
N ARG A 8 -19.03 10.76 7.52
CA ARG A 8 -18.65 12.18 7.64
C ARG A 8 -18.89 12.77 9.04
N THR A 9 -19.65 12.10 9.89
CA THR A 9 -19.89 12.53 11.28
C THR A 9 -18.95 11.89 12.29
N LEU A 10 -18.12 10.94 11.85
CA LEU A 10 -17.20 10.22 12.73
C LEU A 10 -15.96 11.07 13.04
N ASP A 11 -15.54 10.99 14.29
CA ASP A 11 -14.30 11.58 14.79
C ASP A 11 -13.19 10.53 14.74
N ALA A 12 -12.23 10.72 13.86
CA ALA A 12 -11.10 9.81 13.67
C ALA A 12 -9.97 10.05 14.68
N GLY A 13 -9.97 11.18 15.40
CA GLY A 13 -8.86 11.58 16.24
C GLY A 13 -9.08 11.40 17.74
N ALA A 14 -10.32 11.54 18.22
CA ALA A 14 -10.61 11.56 19.67
C ALA A 14 -10.15 10.28 20.39
N HIS A 15 -10.24 9.12 19.75
CA HIS A 15 -9.82 7.85 20.33
C HIS A 15 -8.30 7.74 20.50
N GLN A 16 -7.54 8.46 19.68
CA GLN A 16 -6.08 8.48 19.75
C GLN A 16 -5.59 9.38 20.89
N HIS A 17 -6.07 10.60 20.94
CA HIS A 17 -5.80 11.55 22.01
C HIS A 17 -6.75 12.74 21.92
N ARG A 18 -7.12 13.32 23.08
CA ARG A 18 -8.04 14.47 23.15
C ARG A 18 -7.63 15.69 22.31
N ALA A 19 -6.33 15.85 22.06
CA ALA A 19 -5.81 16.93 21.22
C ALA A 19 -6.20 16.79 19.74
N TYR A 20 -6.62 15.61 19.32
CA TYR A 20 -7.06 15.31 17.94
C TYR A 20 -8.59 15.17 17.85
N ALA A 21 -9.33 15.52 18.91
CA ALA A 21 -10.79 15.50 18.86
C ALA A 21 -11.31 16.46 17.80
N GLY A 22 -12.28 15.99 17.01
CA GLY A 22 -12.85 16.74 15.88
C GLY A 22 -12.18 16.47 14.54
N GLU A 23 -11.15 15.61 14.49
CA GLU A 23 -10.53 15.23 13.22
C GLU A 23 -11.47 14.33 12.41
N PRO A 24 -11.93 14.75 11.22
CA PRO A 24 -12.84 13.96 10.41
C PRO A 24 -12.11 12.79 9.73
N LEU A 25 -12.87 11.76 9.32
CA LEU A 25 -12.36 10.77 8.39
C LEU A 25 -12.03 11.44 7.05
N PRO A 26 -10.78 11.40 6.58
CA PRO A 26 -10.43 12.00 5.31
C PRO A 26 -11.03 11.20 4.15
N THR A 27 -11.49 11.90 3.11
CA THR A 27 -11.88 11.25 1.86
C THR A 27 -10.64 10.84 1.06
N PHE A 28 -10.78 9.88 0.16
CA PHE A 28 -9.70 9.50 -0.74
C PHE A 28 -9.19 10.69 -1.57
N GLU A 29 -10.11 11.54 -2.05
CA GLU A 29 -9.76 12.76 -2.77
C GLU A 29 -8.94 13.72 -1.90
N THR A 30 -9.32 13.93 -0.64
CA THR A 30 -8.58 14.82 0.28
C THR A 30 -7.14 14.34 0.47
N VAL A 31 -6.96 13.03 0.68
CA VAL A 31 -5.61 12.45 0.85
C VAL A 31 -4.81 12.54 -0.45
N ALA A 32 -5.42 12.23 -1.59
CA ALA A 32 -4.77 12.32 -2.89
C ALA A 32 -4.24 13.73 -3.18
N ARG A 33 -5.08 14.75 -2.95
CA ARG A 33 -4.69 16.16 -3.11
C ARG A 33 -3.56 16.58 -2.16
N ALA A 34 -3.60 16.09 -0.91
CA ALA A 34 -2.53 16.37 0.06
C ALA A 34 -1.20 15.75 -0.38
N CYS A 35 -1.20 14.49 -0.82
CA CYS A 35 0.00 13.85 -1.35
C CYS A 35 0.60 14.63 -2.54
N GLN A 36 -0.25 15.03 -3.48
CA GLN A 36 0.18 15.81 -4.65
C GLN A 36 0.75 17.18 -4.26
N ALA A 37 0.08 17.90 -3.36
CA ALA A 37 0.50 19.21 -2.91
C ALA A 37 1.85 19.18 -2.15
N LEU A 38 2.11 18.07 -1.46
CA LEU A 38 3.35 17.85 -0.71
C LEU A 38 4.45 17.14 -1.52
N GLY A 39 4.18 16.78 -2.78
CA GLY A 39 5.13 16.02 -3.61
C GLY A 39 5.41 14.61 -3.08
N LEU A 40 4.46 14.00 -2.37
CA LEU A 40 4.59 12.67 -1.81
C LEU A 40 4.15 11.60 -2.80
N HIS A 41 4.93 10.53 -2.90
CA HIS A 41 4.52 9.31 -3.58
C HIS A 41 3.56 8.52 -2.67
N ALA A 42 2.39 8.16 -3.20
CA ALA A 42 1.42 7.40 -2.43
C ALA A 42 1.52 5.90 -2.72
N ASN A 43 1.34 5.08 -1.69
CA ASN A 43 0.92 3.69 -1.82
C ASN A 43 -0.54 3.58 -1.37
N VAL A 44 -1.42 3.21 -2.28
CA VAL A 44 -2.85 3.03 -2.03
C VAL A 44 -3.10 1.56 -1.76
N GLU A 45 -3.38 1.21 -0.51
CA GLU A 45 -3.74 -0.15 -0.15
C GLU A 45 -5.25 -0.36 -0.28
N ILE A 46 -5.66 -1.32 -1.13
CA ILE A 46 -7.05 -1.72 -1.27
C ILE A 46 -7.38 -2.74 -0.18
N LYS A 47 -8.35 -2.40 0.69
CA LYS A 47 -8.89 -3.27 1.74
C LYS A 47 -10.37 -3.51 1.49
N PRO A 48 -10.74 -4.49 0.64
CA PRO A 48 -12.15 -4.77 0.37
C PRO A 48 -12.82 -5.42 1.57
N ALA A 49 -14.12 -5.17 1.74
CA ALA A 49 -14.95 -6.05 2.54
C ALA A 49 -15.17 -7.36 1.78
N GLN A 50 -15.40 -8.45 2.53
CA GLN A 50 -15.66 -9.78 1.93
C GLN A 50 -16.84 -9.73 0.95
N GLY A 51 -16.64 -10.24 -0.26
CA GLY A 51 -17.61 -10.23 -1.34
C GLY A 51 -17.68 -8.92 -2.15
N PHE A 52 -16.81 -7.93 -1.81
CA PHE A 52 -16.73 -6.65 -2.52
C PHE A 52 -15.35 -6.42 -3.16
N GLU A 53 -14.55 -7.47 -3.31
CA GLU A 53 -13.17 -7.41 -3.79
C GLU A 53 -13.09 -6.76 -5.16
N GLN A 54 -13.89 -7.25 -6.11
CA GLN A 54 -13.90 -6.76 -7.48
C GLN A 54 -14.35 -5.28 -7.55
N ILE A 55 -15.52 -4.97 -6.99
CA ILE A 55 -16.07 -3.61 -7.08
C ILE A 55 -15.19 -2.58 -6.37
N THR A 56 -14.53 -2.97 -5.26
CA THR A 56 -13.59 -2.11 -4.54
C THR A 56 -12.36 -1.84 -5.40
N GLY A 57 -11.78 -2.89 -6.00
CA GLY A 57 -10.62 -2.75 -6.89
C GLY A 57 -10.90 -1.84 -8.09
N GLU A 58 -12.03 -2.05 -8.77
CA GLU A 58 -12.46 -1.22 -9.90
C GLU A 58 -12.70 0.23 -9.49
N THR A 59 -13.38 0.46 -8.35
CA THR A 59 -13.72 1.81 -7.87
C THR A 59 -12.47 2.58 -7.52
N VAL A 60 -11.54 1.98 -6.77
CA VAL A 60 -10.27 2.61 -6.40
C VAL A 60 -9.46 2.95 -7.66
N ALA A 61 -9.37 2.04 -8.62
CA ALA A 61 -8.63 2.29 -9.85
C ALA A 61 -9.22 3.46 -10.66
N ARG A 62 -10.56 3.54 -10.80
CA ARG A 62 -11.23 4.69 -11.46
C ARG A 62 -10.96 6.00 -10.74
N GLN A 63 -11.02 6.01 -9.40
CA GLN A 63 -10.73 7.19 -8.60
C GLN A 63 -9.27 7.63 -8.73
N ILE A 64 -8.33 6.69 -8.75
CA ILE A 64 -6.91 7.02 -8.98
C ILE A 64 -6.73 7.71 -10.34
N LEU A 65 -7.30 7.16 -11.40
CA LEU A 65 -7.20 7.79 -12.73
C LEU A 65 -7.81 9.20 -12.76
N ALA A 66 -8.93 9.40 -12.08
CA ALA A 66 -9.58 10.70 -11.99
C ALA A 66 -8.76 11.73 -11.18
N LEU A 67 -8.11 11.29 -10.09
CA LEU A 67 -7.41 12.18 -9.17
C LEU A 67 -5.97 12.47 -9.59
N TRP A 68 -5.22 11.47 -10.12
CA TRP A 68 -3.83 11.64 -10.55
C TRP A 68 -3.69 11.97 -12.04
N GLY A 69 -4.71 11.62 -12.87
CA GLY A 69 -4.67 11.87 -14.31
C GLY A 69 -3.46 11.20 -14.98
N SER A 70 -2.65 12.00 -15.69
CA SER A 70 -1.41 11.57 -16.33
C SER A 70 -0.15 11.83 -15.48
N ALA A 71 -0.32 12.34 -14.25
CA ALA A 71 0.78 12.55 -13.31
C ALA A 71 1.36 11.22 -12.83
N GLN A 72 2.35 11.29 -11.97
CA GLN A 72 2.93 10.10 -11.37
C GLN A 72 1.88 9.31 -10.58
N LEU A 73 1.48 8.16 -11.11
CA LEU A 73 0.48 7.30 -10.51
C LEU A 73 0.97 6.71 -9.18
N PRO A 74 0.09 6.54 -8.19
CA PRO A 74 0.44 5.87 -6.95
C PRO A 74 0.70 4.37 -7.17
N LEU A 75 1.52 3.77 -6.31
CA LEU A 75 1.57 2.33 -6.17
C LEU A 75 0.25 1.84 -5.57
N VAL A 76 -0.29 0.73 -6.08
CA VAL A 76 -1.54 0.15 -5.57
C VAL A 76 -1.27 -1.24 -5.03
N SER A 77 -1.57 -1.48 -3.78
CA SER A 77 -1.31 -2.78 -3.15
C SER A 77 -2.57 -3.37 -2.51
N SER A 78 -2.61 -4.69 -2.37
CA SER A 78 -3.69 -5.38 -1.67
C SER A 78 -3.26 -6.79 -1.25
N PHE A 79 -3.85 -7.27 -0.14
CA PHE A 79 -3.86 -8.69 0.21
C PHE A 79 -4.84 -9.49 -0.67
N SER A 80 -5.78 -8.83 -1.34
CA SER A 80 -6.74 -9.43 -2.25
C SER A 80 -6.21 -9.39 -3.68
N GLU A 81 -5.80 -10.54 -4.18
CA GLU A 81 -5.42 -10.69 -5.59
C GLU A 81 -6.58 -10.35 -6.53
N GLU A 82 -7.82 -10.69 -6.14
CA GLU A 82 -9.02 -10.36 -6.91
C GLU A 82 -9.19 -8.85 -7.09
N SER A 83 -8.96 -8.07 -6.02
CA SER A 83 -8.99 -6.59 -6.09
C SER A 83 -7.89 -6.04 -7.01
N LEU A 84 -6.69 -6.63 -6.99
CA LEU A 84 -5.60 -6.22 -7.88
C LEU A 84 -5.91 -6.55 -9.34
N VAL A 85 -6.48 -7.73 -9.62
CA VAL A 85 -6.94 -8.11 -10.97
C VAL A 85 -8.01 -7.15 -11.47
N ALA A 86 -8.97 -6.80 -10.61
CA ALA A 86 -10.03 -5.84 -10.96
C ALA A 86 -9.47 -4.44 -11.23
N ALA A 87 -8.54 -3.97 -10.40
CA ALA A 87 -7.85 -2.69 -10.60
C ALA A 87 -7.05 -2.68 -11.92
N ARG A 88 -6.33 -3.78 -12.24
CA ARG A 88 -5.57 -3.93 -13.49
C ARG A 88 -6.45 -3.85 -14.73
N ARG A 89 -7.66 -4.43 -14.69
CA ARG A 89 -8.61 -4.36 -15.81
C ARG A 89 -9.04 -2.93 -16.14
N VAL A 90 -9.25 -2.11 -15.10
CA VAL A 90 -9.69 -0.71 -15.24
C VAL A 90 -8.54 0.21 -15.62
N ALA A 91 -7.37 -0.01 -15.03
CA ALA A 91 -6.20 0.85 -15.18
C ALA A 91 -4.93 0.00 -15.40
N PRO A 92 -4.71 -0.49 -16.64
CA PRO A 92 -3.57 -1.35 -16.97
C PRO A 92 -2.20 -0.75 -16.65
N GLN A 93 -2.09 0.57 -16.58
CA GLN A 93 -0.85 1.30 -16.32
C GLN A 93 -0.51 1.44 -14.83
N LEU A 94 -1.39 1.05 -13.91
CA LEU A 94 -1.11 1.17 -12.47
C LEU A 94 0.02 0.24 -12.05
N PRO A 95 1.04 0.73 -11.34
CA PRO A 95 2.00 -0.14 -10.68
C PRO A 95 1.30 -0.87 -9.53
N LEU A 96 1.31 -2.21 -9.55
CA LEU A 96 0.67 -3.02 -8.52
C LEU A 96 1.71 -3.61 -7.57
N GLY A 97 1.41 -3.63 -6.27
CA GLY A 97 2.15 -4.32 -5.23
C GLY A 97 1.41 -5.57 -4.76
N TYR A 98 2.01 -6.73 -4.93
CA TYR A 98 1.48 -7.96 -4.33
C TYR A 98 1.78 -7.98 -2.83
N LEU A 99 0.72 -7.96 -2.02
CA LEU A 99 0.82 -7.82 -0.57
C LEU A 99 0.45 -9.14 0.12
N CYS A 100 1.36 -9.66 0.92
CA CYS A 100 1.17 -10.90 1.69
C CYS A 100 1.86 -10.82 3.05
N VAL A 101 1.45 -11.63 4.02
CA VAL A 101 2.12 -11.70 5.31
C VAL A 101 3.46 -12.42 5.17
N ARG A 102 3.45 -13.60 4.54
CA ARG A 102 4.64 -14.39 4.18
C ARG A 102 4.54 -14.71 2.69
N PRO A 103 5.58 -14.47 1.90
CA PRO A 103 5.60 -14.90 0.51
C PRO A 103 5.37 -16.42 0.41
N PRO A 104 4.31 -16.87 -0.29
CA PRO A 104 4.08 -18.30 -0.52
C PRO A 104 5.16 -18.86 -1.47
N GLU A 105 5.29 -20.18 -1.55
CA GLU A 105 6.29 -20.82 -2.44
C GLU A 105 6.13 -20.40 -3.91
N ASP A 106 4.90 -20.13 -4.32
CA ASP A 106 4.55 -19.73 -5.70
C ASP A 106 4.44 -18.22 -5.90
N TRP A 107 5.03 -17.40 -5.00
CA TRP A 107 4.91 -15.94 -5.05
C TRP A 107 5.34 -15.33 -6.39
N MET A 108 6.38 -15.85 -7.02
CA MET A 108 6.83 -15.38 -8.35
C MET A 108 5.74 -15.55 -9.40
N ARG A 109 5.11 -16.73 -9.44
CA ARG A 109 4.01 -17.01 -10.37
C ARG A 109 2.82 -16.07 -10.14
N ARG A 110 2.52 -15.73 -8.88
CA ARG A 110 1.47 -14.76 -8.55
C ARG A 110 1.84 -13.35 -8.99
N MET A 111 3.09 -12.94 -8.77
CA MET A 111 3.61 -11.66 -9.27
C MET A 111 3.44 -11.54 -10.79
N ASP A 112 3.84 -12.58 -11.53
CA ASP A 112 3.71 -12.63 -12.99
C ASP A 112 2.24 -12.56 -13.43
N ALA A 113 1.36 -13.35 -12.81
CA ALA A 113 -0.07 -13.37 -13.12
C ALA A 113 -0.75 -12.01 -12.90
N LEU A 114 -0.28 -11.24 -11.91
CA LEU A 114 -0.76 -9.90 -11.60
C LEU A 114 -0.03 -8.81 -12.41
N ALA A 115 1.03 -9.15 -13.12
CA ALA A 115 2.02 -8.21 -13.64
C ALA A 115 2.43 -7.19 -12.56
N ALA A 116 2.65 -7.68 -11.32
CA ALA A 116 2.92 -6.83 -10.19
C ALA A 116 4.34 -6.26 -10.23
N TYR A 117 4.46 -4.99 -9.88
CA TYR A 117 5.71 -4.24 -9.86
C TYR A 117 6.56 -4.60 -8.64
N SER A 118 5.95 -4.79 -7.48
CA SER A 118 6.66 -4.97 -6.20
C SER A 118 6.01 -6.03 -5.31
N LEU A 119 6.83 -6.66 -4.47
CA LEU A 119 6.41 -7.59 -3.43
C LEU A 119 6.39 -6.87 -2.09
N HIS A 120 5.27 -6.92 -1.37
CA HIS A 120 5.14 -6.38 -0.02
C HIS A 120 4.89 -7.50 0.98
N CYS A 121 5.70 -7.59 2.05
CA CYS A 121 5.53 -8.64 3.04
C CYS A 121 5.92 -8.20 4.45
N ALA A 122 5.49 -8.98 5.45
CA ALA A 122 5.86 -8.71 6.83
C ALA A 122 7.36 -8.93 7.04
N ALA A 123 8.06 -7.93 7.57
CA ALA A 123 9.51 -7.96 7.77
C ALA A 123 9.99 -9.21 8.52
N ARG A 124 9.24 -9.63 9.55
CA ARG A 124 9.56 -10.82 10.37
C ARG A 124 9.29 -12.16 9.67
N LYS A 125 8.76 -12.14 8.45
CA LYS A 125 8.40 -13.32 7.65
C LYS A 125 9.14 -13.38 6.32
N LEU A 126 10.11 -12.48 6.13
CA LEU A 126 10.90 -12.37 4.93
C LEU A 126 12.21 -13.16 5.08
N ASP A 127 12.35 -14.18 4.24
CA ASP A 127 13.53 -15.03 4.19
C ASP A 127 14.56 -14.46 3.19
N ASP A 128 15.86 -14.67 3.44
CA ASP A 128 16.94 -14.17 2.57
C ASP A 128 16.86 -14.74 1.15
N SER A 129 16.36 -15.95 0.99
CA SER A 129 16.16 -16.57 -0.33
C SER A 129 15.14 -15.81 -1.17
N VAL A 130 14.10 -15.25 -0.54
CA VAL A 130 13.11 -14.41 -1.22
C VAL A 130 13.75 -13.10 -1.66
N ILE A 131 14.56 -12.47 -0.80
CA ILE A 131 15.29 -11.23 -1.15
C ILE A 131 16.21 -11.49 -2.34
N ALA A 132 17.03 -12.53 -2.28
CA ALA A 132 17.96 -12.88 -3.35
C ALA A 132 17.24 -13.15 -4.69
N THR A 133 16.13 -13.89 -4.63
CA THR A 133 15.32 -14.17 -5.83
C THR A 133 14.70 -12.90 -6.40
N ALA A 134 14.14 -12.04 -5.55
CA ALA A 134 13.54 -10.77 -5.96
C ALA A 134 14.58 -9.83 -6.59
N GLN A 135 15.78 -9.73 -5.98
CA GLN A 135 16.88 -8.94 -6.51
C GLN A 135 17.33 -9.45 -7.88
N ALA A 136 17.51 -10.77 -8.05
CA ALA A 136 17.88 -11.37 -9.32
C ALA A 136 16.84 -11.11 -10.43
N ALA A 137 15.55 -10.99 -10.04
CA ALA A 137 14.45 -10.67 -10.95
C ALA A 137 14.20 -9.17 -11.12
N GLY A 138 14.92 -8.30 -10.42
CA GLY A 138 14.68 -6.84 -10.43
C GLY A 138 13.37 -6.42 -9.79
N ILE A 139 12.82 -7.24 -8.87
CA ILE A 139 11.55 -6.98 -8.18
C ILE A 139 11.82 -6.21 -6.88
N PRO A 140 11.28 -4.99 -6.72
CA PRO A 140 11.36 -4.27 -5.45
C PRO A 140 10.64 -5.02 -4.32
N VAL A 141 11.29 -5.14 -3.16
CA VAL A 141 10.70 -5.72 -1.95
C VAL A 141 10.47 -4.62 -0.93
N LEU A 142 9.23 -4.50 -0.43
CA LEU A 142 8.84 -3.56 0.60
C LEU A 142 8.38 -4.31 1.85
N CYS A 143 8.80 -3.86 3.03
CA CYS A 143 8.50 -4.56 4.29
C CYS A 143 7.64 -3.74 5.24
N PHE A 144 6.66 -4.37 5.85
CA PHE A 144 5.80 -3.81 6.89
C PHE A 144 5.86 -4.67 8.17
N THR A 145 5.56 -4.18 9.37
CA THR A 145 5.66 -2.78 9.76
C THR A 145 6.94 -2.65 10.55
N VAL A 146 7.80 -1.72 10.20
CA VAL A 146 9.14 -1.57 10.77
C VAL A 146 9.23 -0.23 11.49
N ASN A 147 9.23 -0.26 12.82
CA ASN A 147 9.19 0.92 13.67
C ASN A 147 10.52 1.21 14.38
N ASP A 148 11.45 0.28 14.29
CA ASP A 148 12.80 0.44 14.82
C ASP A 148 13.80 0.78 13.72
N ARG A 149 14.69 1.74 14.02
CA ARG A 149 15.67 2.24 13.06
C ARG A 149 16.71 1.18 12.70
N GLN A 150 17.18 0.41 13.68
CA GLN A 150 18.21 -0.62 13.44
C GLN A 150 17.64 -1.76 12.58
N ASP A 151 16.37 -2.14 12.83
CA ASP A 151 15.67 -3.13 12.01
C ASP A 151 15.51 -2.63 10.57
N ALA A 152 15.18 -1.34 10.38
CA ALA A 152 15.05 -0.75 9.05
C ALA A 152 16.39 -0.73 8.31
N GLU A 153 17.46 -0.26 8.96
CA GLU A 153 18.82 -0.23 8.40
C GLU A 153 19.28 -1.64 8.02
N ALA A 154 19.04 -2.64 8.88
CA ALA A 154 19.39 -4.03 8.62
C ALA A 154 18.63 -4.61 7.40
N LEU A 155 17.33 -4.30 7.25
CA LEU A 155 16.54 -4.74 6.11
C LEU A 155 17.02 -4.10 4.81
N LEU A 156 17.28 -2.79 4.81
CA LEU A 156 17.82 -2.07 3.65
C LEU A 156 19.19 -2.62 3.25
N ALA A 157 20.07 -2.91 4.22
CA ALA A 157 21.39 -3.51 3.98
C ALA A 157 21.29 -4.92 3.36
N ARG A 158 20.22 -5.67 3.65
CA ARG A 158 19.92 -6.98 3.02
C ARG A 158 19.35 -6.85 1.61
N GLY A 159 18.99 -5.63 1.17
CA GLY A 159 18.47 -5.37 -0.17
C GLY A 159 16.95 -5.23 -0.24
N VAL A 160 16.27 -5.02 0.88
CA VAL A 160 14.88 -4.53 0.90
C VAL A 160 14.88 -3.11 0.34
N THR A 161 13.93 -2.80 -0.52
CA THR A 161 13.88 -1.51 -1.23
C THR A 161 13.34 -0.38 -0.37
N ALA A 162 12.32 -0.68 0.46
CA ALA A 162 11.70 0.31 1.35
C ALA A 162 10.98 -0.38 2.52
N VAL A 163 10.64 0.39 3.54
CA VAL A 163 9.88 -0.07 4.70
C VAL A 163 8.64 0.81 4.92
N PHE A 164 7.57 0.20 5.41
CA PHE A 164 6.41 0.90 5.96
C PHE A 164 6.56 1.02 7.47
N SER A 165 6.34 2.21 8.00
CA SER A 165 6.48 2.50 9.42
C SER A 165 5.34 3.38 9.94
N ASP A 166 4.92 3.12 11.17
CA ASP A 166 4.05 4.02 11.93
C ASP A 166 4.87 5.11 12.69
N ARG A 167 6.20 5.00 12.65
CA ARG A 167 7.14 5.84 13.40
C ARG A 167 8.12 6.56 12.47
N ILE A 168 7.56 7.39 11.57
CA ILE A 168 8.36 8.17 10.61
C ILE A 168 9.35 9.13 11.29
N ASP A 169 9.02 9.58 12.51
CA ASP A 169 9.91 10.37 13.36
C ASP A 169 11.23 9.64 13.67
N SER A 170 11.15 8.35 13.96
CA SER A 170 12.29 7.49 14.29
C SER A 170 13.14 7.11 13.07
N LEU A 171 12.54 7.14 11.88
CA LEU A 171 13.19 6.73 10.62
C LEU A 171 13.66 7.91 9.76
N ARG A 172 13.56 9.14 10.26
CA ARG A 172 13.94 10.34 9.52
C ARG A 172 15.42 10.32 9.13
N GLY A 173 15.70 10.48 7.83
CA GLY A 173 17.06 10.52 7.29
C GLY A 173 17.73 9.14 7.11
N LEU A 174 16.91 8.08 6.97
CA LEU A 174 17.37 6.79 6.45
C LEU A 174 17.70 6.90 4.97
#